data_bf358fa902a3aca266adea41273b14b7
#
_entry.id   bf358fa902a3aca266adea41273b14b7
#
_cell.length_a   1.000
_cell.length_b   1.000
_cell.length_c   1.000
_cell.angle_alpha   90.00
_cell.angle_beta   90.00
_cell.angle_gamma   90.00
#
_symmetry.space_group_name_H-M   'P 1'
#
loop_
_entity.id
_entity.type
_entity.pdbx_description
1 polymer ?
#
loop_
_entity_poly.entity_id
_entity_poly.type
_entity_poly.pdbx_seq_one_letter_code
_entity_poly.pdbx_strand_id
1 'polypeptide(L)'
;MSSAITNSKTLPASFAVIAWLAILPALCSAQPRPEWKPLGSLPGDAMLTDYFQVEVAKLQSACLSDITTLEDWQRRCEEHRRQLREMLGIDPLPPRTDLKATITGVLEREDFRVEKLHFQSMPNLYVTGNLYLPKNVTGPVPAVLYLCGHAQVKIDNISYGNKAHYHFHGVWFARHGYACLVLDSLQLGEIEGIHHGTYRYGMWWWNNRGYTPAGVEAWNCVRALDYLQSRPEIDASRIGVTGRSGGGAYSWWIAAIDPRVKAAVPVAGITDLQNHVLDGCVEGHCDCMYFVNTYRWDYPMIAALVAPRALLIDNGDHDPIFPEDGVRRVYEAARRIYRLYDAEDKIGLFITDAGHDDIQPIQEAAFRWLDRHLMGKERETYDPVEKVLTPQELKVFESLPEDQLNTTIHEHFVPAAKPAFPQNAEEWEKMRADWTKVLQEKCFRGWPTNLPSATLRDATTVVQDGVRLTRAKVDVQDKITLPVYRLELATGPVQRVIVEVLDQSAWQNRLKGLKVAFADDLANELVTEEDKALAGDAAAWKEIRSLLEEEPGTVLILLMPRGVGPTLW
;
A
#
# COMPACT_ATOMS: atom_id res chain seq x y z
N MET A 1 -69.02 -22.04 33.33
CA MET A 1 -69.24 -21.55 31.95
C MET A 1 -67.99 -21.00 31.43
N SER A 2 -67.44 -21.72 30.49
CA SER A 2 -66.70 -21.39 29.25
C SER A 2 -65.52 -20.49 29.41
N SER A 3 -64.31 -21.00 29.41
CA SER A 3 -63.43 -21.50 28.39
C SER A 3 -62.91 -20.40 27.45
N ALA A 4 -61.60 -20.12 27.52
CA ALA A 4 -60.76 -19.96 26.35
C ALA A 4 -59.28 -20.11 26.76
N ILE A 5 -58.72 -21.21 26.35
CA ILE A 5 -57.31 -21.55 26.41
C ILE A 5 -56.64 -20.88 25.21
N THR A 6 -55.63 -20.09 25.41
CA THR A 6 -54.68 -19.75 24.36
C THR A 6 -53.32 -20.31 24.72
N ASN A 7 -52.97 -21.36 24.02
CA ASN A 7 -51.63 -21.96 24.00
C ASN A 7 -50.65 -21.02 23.35
N SER A 8 -49.72 -20.45 24.10
CA SER A 8 -48.47 -19.91 23.56
C SER A 8 -47.42 -21.02 23.59
N LYS A 9 -47.11 -21.58 22.42
CA LYS A 9 -45.95 -22.46 22.24
C LYS A 9 -44.70 -21.60 22.29
N THR A 10 -44.00 -21.68 23.39
CA THR A 10 -42.61 -21.26 23.48
C THR A 10 -41.74 -22.17 22.65
N LEU A 11 -41.12 -21.63 21.64
CA LEU A 11 -40.02 -22.26 20.91
C LEU A 11 -38.80 -22.35 21.84
N PRO A 12 -38.10 -23.50 21.91
CA PRO A 12 -36.88 -23.59 22.67
C PRO A 12 -35.77 -22.81 21.95
N ALA A 13 -35.14 -21.89 22.65
CA ALA A 13 -33.94 -21.25 22.23
C ALA A 13 -32.82 -22.32 22.11
N SER A 14 -32.52 -22.74 20.92
CA SER A 14 -31.31 -23.52 20.64
C SER A 14 -30.10 -22.61 20.83
N PHE A 15 -29.48 -22.66 22.00
CA PHE A 15 -28.15 -22.13 22.21
C PHE A 15 -27.19 -22.94 21.32
N ALA A 16 -26.77 -22.36 20.23
CA ALA A 16 -25.64 -22.85 19.48
C ALA A 16 -24.42 -22.76 20.40
N VAL A 17 -23.92 -23.91 20.79
CA VAL A 17 -22.63 -24.06 21.46
C VAL A 17 -21.58 -23.54 20.49
N ILE A 18 -21.02 -22.37 20.81
CA ILE A 18 -19.79 -21.90 20.16
C ILE A 18 -18.71 -22.86 20.61
N ALA A 19 -18.42 -23.82 19.75
CA ALA A 19 -17.23 -24.65 19.90
C ALA A 19 -16.01 -23.71 19.78
N TRP A 20 -15.27 -23.58 20.85
CA TRP A 20 -13.93 -23.04 20.83
C TRP A 20 -13.08 -23.95 19.95
N LEU A 21 -12.94 -23.59 18.68
CA LEU A 21 -11.88 -24.10 17.86
C LEU A 21 -10.58 -23.54 18.45
N ALA A 22 -9.86 -24.39 19.15
CA ALA A 22 -8.45 -24.17 19.44
C ALA A 22 -7.76 -23.94 18.09
N ILE A 23 -7.41 -22.71 17.80
CA ILE A 23 -6.56 -22.34 16.66
C ILE A 23 -5.20 -22.95 16.99
N LEU A 24 -4.96 -24.15 16.52
CA LEU A 24 -3.61 -24.65 16.32
C LEU A 24 -2.89 -23.63 15.41
N PRO A 25 -1.66 -23.22 15.72
CA PRO A 25 -0.89 -22.44 14.79
C PRO A 25 -0.80 -23.26 13.50
N ALA A 26 -1.54 -22.84 12.48
CA ALA A 26 -1.38 -23.38 11.15
C ALA A 26 0.07 -23.13 10.78
N LEU A 27 0.85 -24.19 10.69
CA LEU A 27 2.12 -24.17 9.97
C LEU A 27 1.83 -23.47 8.65
N CYS A 28 2.39 -22.28 8.49
CA CYS A 28 2.28 -21.48 7.29
C CYS A 28 2.96 -22.26 6.18
N SER A 29 2.23 -23.20 5.57
CA SER A 29 2.66 -23.81 4.32
C SER A 29 2.65 -22.67 3.32
N ALA A 30 3.83 -22.31 2.82
CA ALA A 30 3.97 -21.33 1.76
C ALA A 30 2.97 -21.69 0.65
N GLN A 31 1.92 -20.88 0.52
CA GLN A 31 1.00 -21.04 -0.60
C GLN A 31 1.81 -20.86 -1.89
N PRO A 32 1.60 -21.71 -2.91
CA PRO A 32 2.25 -21.51 -4.18
C PRO A 32 1.93 -20.09 -4.67
N ARG A 33 2.96 -19.37 -5.14
CA ARG A 33 2.79 -18.04 -5.73
C ARG A 33 1.68 -18.10 -6.78
N PRO A 34 0.67 -17.21 -6.75
CA PRO A 34 -0.21 -17.08 -7.89
C PRO A 34 0.67 -16.86 -9.13
N GLU A 35 0.49 -17.64 -10.17
CA GLU A 35 1.15 -17.38 -11.44
C GLU A 35 0.67 -16.01 -11.92
N TRP A 36 1.61 -15.07 -12.00
CA TRP A 36 1.34 -13.74 -12.53
C TRP A 36 0.96 -13.85 -14.01
N LYS A 37 -0.22 -13.37 -14.35
CA LYS A 37 -0.68 -13.28 -15.74
C LYS A 37 -0.57 -11.83 -16.19
N PRO A 38 -0.03 -11.56 -17.40
CA PRO A 38 0.04 -10.20 -17.93
C PRO A 38 -1.36 -9.56 -17.96
N LEU A 39 -1.44 -8.29 -17.63
CA LEU A 39 -2.62 -7.46 -17.87
C LEU A 39 -3.06 -7.59 -19.34
N GLY A 40 -4.35 -7.91 -19.57
CA GLY A 40 -4.90 -8.02 -20.92
C GLY A 40 -5.09 -9.44 -21.48
N SER A 41 -4.86 -10.48 -20.67
CA SER A 41 -5.09 -11.88 -21.10
C SER A 41 -6.55 -12.33 -20.99
N LEU A 42 -7.36 -11.66 -20.16
CA LEU A 42 -8.77 -11.98 -19.92
C LEU A 42 -9.66 -10.76 -20.20
N PRO A 43 -10.95 -10.95 -20.48
CA PRO A 43 -11.87 -9.82 -20.75
C PRO A 43 -11.99 -8.83 -19.59
N GLY A 44 -11.93 -9.29 -18.37
CA GLY A 44 -11.93 -8.45 -17.18
C GLY A 44 -10.70 -7.55 -17.09
N ASP A 45 -9.52 -8.03 -17.51
CA ASP A 45 -8.29 -7.23 -17.53
C ASP A 45 -8.43 -5.99 -18.43
N ALA A 46 -8.98 -6.17 -19.65
CA ALA A 46 -9.22 -5.05 -20.56
C ALA A 46 -10.22 -4.04 -19.95
N MET A 47 -11.31 -4.52 -19.39
CA MET A 47 -12.31 -3.69 -18.72
C MET A 47 -11.72 -2.89 -17.55
N LEU A 48 -10.87 -3.52 -16.73
CA LEU A 48 -10.20 -2.86 -15.62
C LEU A 48 -9.17 -1.85 -16.10
N THR A 49 -8.41 -2.16 -17.14
CA THR A 49 -7.44 -1.23 -17.74
C THR A 49 -8.15 0.05 -18.19
N ASP A 50 -9.26 -0.06 -18.95
CA ASP A 50 -10.06 1.09 -19.37
C ASP A 50 -10.61 1.89 -18.17
N TYR A 51 -11.07 1.18 -17.13
CA TYR A 51 -11.56 1.81 -15.92
C TYR A 51 -10.44 2.58 -15.19
N PHE A 52 -9.27 1.96 -14.99
CA PHE A 52 -8.15 2.60 -14.32
C PHE A 52 -7.58 3.77 -15.13
N GLN A 53 -7.57 3.72 -16.46
CA GLN A 53 -7.20 4.88 -17.29
C GLN A 53 -8.06 6.10 -16.97
N VAL A 54 -9.37 5.93 -16.87
CA VAL A 54 -10.29 7.03 -16.53
C VAL A 54 -10.07 7.51 -15.09
N GLU A 55 -9.94 6.59 -14.14
CA GLU A 55 -9.80 6.94 -12.72
C GLU A 55 -8.44 7.60 -12.42
N VAL A 56 -7.35 7.09 -13.00
CA VAL A 56 -6.02 7.70 -12.85
C VAL A 56 -6.01 9.11 -13.45
N ALA A 57 -6.56 9.29 -14.66
CA ALA A 57 -6.66 10.62 -15.27
C ALA A 57 -7.46 11.62 -14.41
N LYS A 58 -8.56 11.18 -13.77
CA LYS A 58 -9.32 12.00 -12.81
C LYS A 58 -8.46 12.40 -11.61
N LEU A 59 -7.72 11.45 -11.02
CA LEU A 59 -6.89 11.70 -9.85
C LEU A 59 -5.72 12.63 -10.16
N GLN A 60 -5.05 12.41 -11.30
CA GLN A 60 -3.98 13.28 -11.76
C GLN A 60 -4.47 14.71 -12.00
N SER A 61 -5.60 14.87 -12.69
CA SER A 61 -6.16 16.20 -12.96
C SER A 61 -6.66 16.91 -11.70
N ALA A 62 -7.10 16.17 -10.69
CA ALA A 62 -7.54 16.71 -9.41
C ALA A 62 -6.37 17.04 -8.46
N CYS A 63 -5.20 16.42 -8.65
CA CYS A 63 -4.05 16.58 -7.77
C CYS A 63 -3.59 18.05 -7.74
N LEU A 64 -3.64 18.68 -6.55
CA LEU A 64 -3.28 20.08 -6.32
C LEU A 64 -4.06 21.09 -7.19
N SER A 65 -5.11 20.69 -7.89
CA SER A 65 -5.84 21.58 -8.84
C SER A 65 -6.58 22.72 -8.14
N ASP A 66 -6.97 22.54 -6.90
CA ASP A 66 -7.68 23.49 -6.05
C ASP A 66 -6.75 24.38 -5.21
N ILE A 67 -5.43 24.27 -5.42
CA ILE A 67 -4.41 25.11 -4.80
C ILE A 67 -3.93 26.15 -5.82
N THR A 68 -4.36 27.41 -5.63
CA THR A 68 -4.03 28.52 -6.53
C THR A 68 -3.21 29.62 -5.85
N THR A 69 -3.27 29.70 -4.53
CA THR A 69 -2.55 30.69 -3.71
C THR A 69 -1.78 30.02 -2.58
N LEU A 70 -0.82 30.76 -2.01
CA LEU A 70 -0.08 30.31 -0.83
C LEU A 70 -1.03 30.10 0.37
N GLU A 71 -2.04 30.93 0.52
CA GLU A 71 -3.04 30.81 1.59
C GLU A 71 -3.87 29.54 1.45
N ASP A 72 -4.24 29.14 0.22
CA ASP A 72 -4.93 27.88 -0.03
C ASP A 72 -4.09 26.71 0.46
N TRP A 73 -2.80 26.71 0.11
CA TRP A 73 -1.88 25.67 0.53
C TRP A 73 -1.68 25.65 2.04
N GLN A 74 -1.36 26.78 2.66
CA GLN A 74 -1.12 26.89 4.10
C GLN A 74 -2.32 26.44 4.94
N ARG A 75 -3.54 26.73 4.48
CA ARG A 75 -4.77 26.30 5.14
C ARG A 75 -4.97 24.78 5.11
N ARG A 76 -4.44 24.10 4.10
CA ARG A 76 -4.69 22.68 3.85
C ARG A 76 -3.51 21.76 4.13
N CYS A 77 -2.28 22.26 4.07
CA CYS A 77 -1.09 21.41 4.13
C CYS A 77 -1.01 20.57 5.42
N GLU A 78 -1.46 21.10 6.58
CA GLU A 78 -1.48 20.32 7.83
C GLU A 78 -2.53 19.20 7.79
N GLU A 79 -3.69 19.45 7.21
CA GLU A 79 -4.70 18.41 7.00
C GLU A 79 -4.20 17.35 6.00
N HIS A 80 -3.54 17.76 4.92
CA HIS A 80 -2.92 16.81 3.99
C HIS A 80 -1.81 15.99 4.69
N ARG A 81 -1.00 16.60 5.56
CA ARG A 81 0.00 15.88 6.34
C ARG A 81 -0.65 14.88 7.30
N ARG A 82 -1.77 15.24 7.93
CA ARG A 82 -2.56 14.33 8.74
C ARG A 82 -3.14 13.17 7.91
N GLN A 83 -3.69 13.47 6.72
CA GLN A 83 -4.19 12.45 5.80
C GLN A 83 -3.09 11.48 5.37
N LEU A 84 -1.88 11.97 5.10
CA LEU A 84 -0.74 11.10 4.79
C LEU A 84 -0.42 10.17 5.96
N ARG A 85 -0.37 10.70 7.19
CA ARG A 85 -0.15 9.87 8.38
C ARG A 85 -1.25 8.82 8.54
N GLU A 86 -2.51 9.17 8.31
CA GLU A 86 -3.62 8.21 8.36
C GLU A 86 -3.47 7.11 7.30
N MET A 87 -3.14 7.46 6.07
CA MET A 87 -2.90 6.49 4.98
C MET A 87 -1.68 5.59 5.23
N LEU A 88 -0.69 6.07 5.97
CA LEU A 88 0.44 5.27 6.44
C LEU A 88 0.10 4.39 7.64
N GLY A 89 -1.01 4.64 8.34
CA GLY A 89 -1.41 3.91 9.56
C GLY A 89 -0.74 4.44 10.84
N ILE A 90 -0.35 5.72 10.87
CA ILE A 90 0.29 6.40 12.00
C ILE A 90 -0.44 7.68 12.43
N ASP A 91 -1.73 7.76 12.23
CA ASP A 91 -2.57 8.83 12.76
C ASP A 91 -3.63 8.26 13.73
N PRO A 92 -3.61 8.59 15.04
CA PRO A 92 -2.62 9.43 15.71
C PRO A 92 -1.21 8.81 15.73
N LEU A 93 -0.19 9.66 15.80
CA LEU A 93 1.20 9.17 15.92
C LEU A 93 1.32 8.24 17.15
N PRO A 94 2.06 7.13 17.04
CA PRO A 94 2.34 6.29 18.19
C PRO A 94 3.00 7.09 19.34
N PRO A 95 2.77 6.72 20.60
CA PRO A 95 3.37 7.45 21.72
C PRO A 95 4.89 7.35 21.70
N ARG A 96 5.56 8.49 21.96
CA ARG A 96 7.01 8.52 22.13
C ARG A 96 7.37 7.90 23.47
N THR A 97 7.92 6.70 23.42
CA THR A 97 8.48 5.99 24.58
C THR A 97 9.99 6.24 24.66
N ASP A 98 10.62 5.84 25.75
CA ASP A 98 12.08 5.83 25.85
C ASP A 98 12.69 5.00 24.71
N LEU A 99 13.65 5.59 24.00
CA LEU A 99 14.34 4.93 22.89
C LEU A 99 15.16 3.72 23.33
N LYS A 100 15.57 3.63 24.59
CA LYS A 100 16.50 2.62 25.10
C LYS A 100 17.69 2.42 24.15
N ALA A 101 18.20 3.54 23.63
CA ALA A 101 19.30 3.54 22.66
C ALA A 101 20.55 2.92 23.27
N THR A 102 21.09 1.92 22.60
CA THR A 102 22.25 1.16 23.09
C THR A 102 23.30 1.10 21.99
N ILE A 103 24.53 1.53 22.31
CA ILE A 103 25.70 1.35 21.46
C ILE A 103 26.33 0.01 21.82
N THR A 104 26.32 -0.93 20.89
CA THR A 104 26.82 -2.31 21.11
C THR A 104 28.29 -2.46 20.73
N GLY A 105 28.88 -1.48 20.07
CA GLY A 105 30.28 -1.47 19.70
C GLY A 105 30.68 -0.22 18.94
N VAL A 106 31.96 0.07 18.90
CA VAL A 106 32.55 1.20 18.20
C VAL A 106 33.69 0.73 17.32
N LEU A 107 33.67 1.15 16.06
CA LEU A 107 34.80 0.96 15.12
C LEU A 107 35.53 2.27 14.96
N GLU A 108 36.82 2.25 15.32
CA GLU A 108 37.69 3.40 15.14
C GLU A 108 38.44 3.31 13.81
N ARG A 109 38.44 4.42 13.06
CA ARG A 109 39.24 4.64 11.86
C ARG A 109 40.05 5.93 12.01
N GLU A 110 40.92 6.21 11.10
CA GLU A 110 41.80 7.38 11.20
C GLU A 110 40.99 8.69 11.18
N ASP A 111 40.06 8.80 10.27
CA ASP A 111 39.29 10.01 9.91
C ASP A 111 37.85 10.01 10.42
N PHE A 112 37.29 8.84 10.78
CA PHE A 112 35.92 8.70 11.30
C PHE A 112 35.82 7.59 12.36
N ARG A 113 34.70 7.54 13.06
CA ARG A 113 34.31 6.40 13.90
C ARG A 113 32.89 5.94 13.54
N VAL A 114 32.57 4.67 13.80
CA VAL A 114 31.24 4.10 13.59
C VAL A 114 30.73 3.53 14.89
N GLU A 115 29.60 4.02 15.36
CA GLU A 115 28.88 3.46 16.50
C GLU A 115 27.84 2.48 15.97
N LYS A 116 27.94 1.21 16.34
CA LYS A 116 26.93 0.19 16.09
C LYS A 116 25.87 0.31 17.16
N LEU A 117 24.63 0.56 16.77
CA LEU A 117 23.58 0.85 17.74
C LEU A 117 22.24 0.25 17.37
N HIS A 118 21.42 0.09 18.38
CA HIS A 118 19.98 -0.09 18.20
C HIS A 118 19.21 0.84 19.14
N PHE A 119 17.97 1.11 18.78
CA PHE A 119 17.00 1.74 19.65
C PHE A 119 15.63 1.08 19.48
N GLN A 120 14.69 1.37 20.38
CA GLN A 120 13.31 0.91 20.27
C GLN A 120 12.43 2.08 19.81
N SER A 121 11.83 1.97 18.64
CA SER A 121 10.89 2.97 18.12
C SER A 121 9.52 2.92 18.83
N MET A 122 9.14 1.72 19.25
CA MET A 122 8.09 1.37 20.22
C MET A 122 8.66 0.30 21.15
N PRO A 123 8.02 0.01 22.30
CA PRO A 123 8.49 -1.09 23.14
C PRO A 123 8.66 -2.38 22.34
N ASN A 124 9.87 -2.93 22.37
CA ASN A 124 10.28 -4.17 21.70
C ASN A 124 10.27 -4.14 20.16
N LEU A 125 10.03 -2.98 19.54
CA LEU A 125 10.28 -2.77 18.10
C LEU A 125 11.68 -2.18 17.95
N TYR A 126 12.64 -3.04 17.64
CA TYR A 126 14.05 -2.71 17.54
C TYR A 126 14.39 -2.16 16.15
N VAL A 127 15.14 -1.07 16.14
CA VAL A 127 15.68 -0.47 14.92
C VAL A 127 17.20 -0.49 15.04
N THR A 128 17.86 -1.16 14.13
CA THR A 128 19.32 -1.24 14.07
C THR A 128 19.89 -0.21 13.10
N GLY A 129 21.05 0.32 13.41
CA GLY A 129 21.74 1.32 12.60
C GLY A 129 23.21 1.43 12.93
N ASN A 130 23.92 2.11 12.03
CA ASN A 130 25.32 2.49 12.21
C ASN A 130 25.43 4.02 12.11
N LEU A 131 25.86 4.66 13.19
CA LEU A 131 26.11 6.10 13.23
C LEU A 131 27.60 6.37 12.92
N TYR A 132 27.84 6.99 11.78
CA TYR A 132 29.15 7.43 11.35
C TYR A 132 29.39 8.85 11.81
N LEU A 133 30.51 9.11 12.45
CA LEU A 133 30.85 10.40 13.04
C LEU A 133 32.25 10.84 12.59
N PRO A 134 32.42 12.09 12.15
CA PRO A 134 33.73 12.65 11.79
C PRO A 134 34.59 12.83 13.04
N LYS A 135 35.91 12.68 12.92
CA LYS A 135 36.85 12.88 14.03
C LYS A 135 37.44 14.29 14.10
N ASN A 136 37.76 14.86 12.97
CA ASN A 136 38.51 16.11 12.91
C ASN A 136 37.60 17.33 12.73
N VAL A 137 36.62 17.47 13.65
CA VAL A 137 35.65 18.57 13.61
C VAL A 137 35.57 19.28 14.96
N THR A 138 35.26 20.56 14.95
CA THR A 138 35.02 21.38 16.14
C THR A 138 33.53 21.72 16.24
N GLY A 139 32.90 21.29 17.33
CA GLY A 139 31.49 21.55 17.60
C GLY A 139 30.50 20.63 16.85
N PRO A 140 29.18 20.87 17.02
CA PRO A 140 28.14 20.06 16.41
C PRO A 140 28.13 20.15 14.89
N VAL A 141 27.95 19.01 14.23
CA VAL A 141 27.94 18.88 12.77
C VAL A 141 26.52 18.64 12.23
N PRO A 142 26.21 18.98 10.97
CA PRO A 142 24.96 18.58 10.35
C PRO A 142 24.86 17.06 10.28
N ALA A 143 23.64 16.55 10.24
CA ALA A 143 23.40 15.11 10.16
C ALA A 143 22.63 14.71 8.90
N VAL A 144 22.90 13.51 8.42
CA VAL A 144 22.13 12.83 7.38
C VAL A 144 21.56 11.54 7.93
N LEU A 145 20.25 11.38 7.83
CA LEU A 145 19.59 10.10 8.02
C LEU A 145 19.59 9.39 6.67
N TYR A 146 20.42 8.35 6.52
CA TYR A 146 20.48 7.54 5.30
C TYR A 146 19.54 6.34 5.43
N LEU A 147 18.55 6.25 4.56
CA LEU A 147 17.54 5.22 4.54
C LEU A 147 17.88 4.16 3.49
N CYS A 148 17.95 2.90 3.93
CA CYS A 148 18.41 1.82 3.08
C CYS A 148 17.30 1.31 2.14
N GLY A 149 17.65 1.09 0.88
CA GLY A 149 16.82 0.40 -0.09
C GLY A 149 16.81 -1.13 0.10
N HIS A 150 16.20 -1.84 -0.84
CA HIS A 150 16.03 -3.29 -0.77
C HIS A 150 17.31 -4.03 -1.15
N ALA A 151 18.25 -4.12 -0.22
CA ALA A 151 19.45 -4.93 -0.34
C ALA A 151 19.51 -5.94 0.80
N GLN A 152 19.54 -7.22 0.48
CA GLN A 152 19.67 -8.27 1.48
C GLN A 152 21.16 -8.65 1.63
N VAL A 153 21.68 -8.56 2.86
CA VAL A 153 23.05 -8.97 3.19
C VAL A 153 22.99 -10.13 4.17
N LYS A 154 23.14 -11.35 3.67
CA LYS A 154 23.15 -12.60 4.47
C LYS A 154 24.42 -13.39 4.21
N ILE A 155 25.02 -13.90 5.29
CA ILE A 155 26.13 -14.83 5.26
C ILE A 155 25.76 -15.98 6.22
N ASP A 156 25.83 -17.21 5.76
CA ASP A 156 25.46 -18.40 6.51
C ASP A 156 24.06 -18.29 7.17
N ASN A 157 23.10 -17.78 6.41
CA ASN A 157 21.72 -17.51 6.83
C ASN A 157 21.56 -16.50 7.99
N ILE A 158 22.61 -15.77 8.35
CA ILE A 158 22.57 -14.69 9.34
C ILE A 158 22.40 -13.35 8.58
N SER A 159 21.39 -12.57 8.96
CA SER A 159 21.21 -11.22 8.40
C SER A 159 22.16 -10.22 9.07
N TYR A 160 22.80 -9.40 8.26
CA TYR A 160 23.65 -8.28 8.70
C TYR A 160 22.92 -6.93 8.54
N GLY A 161 21.68 -6.97 8.09
CA GLY A 161 20.90 -5.79 7.77
C GLY A 161 21.29 -5.15 6.44
N ASN A 162 20.36 -4.43 5.83
CA ASN A 162 20.64 -3.72 4.57
C ASN A 162 21.56 -2.50 4.75
N LYS A 163 21.72 -1.97 5.99
CA LYS A 163 22.73 -0.95 6.33
C LYS A 163 24.15 -1.38 5.95
N ALA A 164 24.43 -2.69 6.03
CA ALA A 164 25.74 -3.23 5.65
C ALA A 164 26.03 -3.11 4.15
N HIS A 165 25.00 -3.09 3.29
CA HIS A 165 25.16 -2.81 1.86
C HIS A 165 25.47 -1.34 1.59
N TYR A 166 24.79 -0.42 2.29
CA TYR A 166 24.84 1.03 2.05
C TYR A 166 25.88 1.79 2.92
N HIS A 167 26.75 1.08 3.65
CA HIS A 167 27.70 1.65 4.59
C HIS A 167 28.63 2.71 3.98
N PHE A 168 28.93 2.61 2.69
CA PHE A 168 29.81 3.51 1.97
C PHE A 168 29.30 4.96 1.94
N HIS A 169 27.98 5.18 1.94
CA HIS A 169 27.41 6.51 2.10
C HIS A 169 27.73 7.09 3.49
N GLY A 170 27.59 6.27 4.54
CA GLY A 170 27.93 6.68 5.91
C GLY A 170 29.40 7.08 6.03
N VAL A 171 30.30 6.31 5.41
CA VAL A 171 31.73 6.62 5.36
C VAL A 171 31.98 7.94 4.65
N TRP A 172 31.36 8.14 3.47
CA TRP A 172 31.53 9.36 2.71
C TRP A 172 31.06 10.59 3.50
N PHE A 173 29.88 10.55 4.09
CA PHE A 173 29.33 11.66 4.87
C PHE A 173 30.23 11.99 6.07
N ALA A 174 30.71 10.98 6.81
CA ALA A 174 31.58 11.22 7.95
C ALA A 174 32.91 11.85 7.55
N ARG A 175 33.55 11.38 6.49
CA ARG A 175 34.77 11.97 5.94
C ARG A 175 34.59 13.43 5.51
N HIS A 176 33.36 13.78 5.19
CA HIS A 176 33.02 15.12 4.71
C HIS A 176 32.35 16.03 5.76
N GLY A 177 32.45 15.65 7.05
CA GLY A 177 32.07 16.48 8.17
C GLY A 177 30.59 16.43 8.54
N TYR A 178 29.89 15.36 8.19
CA TYR A 178 28.53 15.06 8.63
C TYR A 178 28.54 13.94 9.67
N ALA A 179 27.58 13.96 10.57
CA ALA A 179 27.12 12.72 11.21
C ALA A 179 26.17 12.01 10.22
N CYS A 180 26.33 10.70 10.05
CA CYS A 180 25.41 9.94 9.18
C CYS A 180 24.90 8.70 9.91
N LEU A 181 23.57 8.63 10.10
CA LEU A 181 22.93 7.43 10.61
C LEU A 181 22.38 6.61 9.44
N VAL A 182 23.04 5.49 9.16
CA VAL A 182 22.57 4.51 8.16
C VAL A 182 21.67 3.51 8.88
N LEU A 183 20.38 3.50 8.52
CA LEU A 183 19.33 2.80 9.24
C LEU A 183 18.86 1.56 8.49
N ASP A 184 18.75 0.44 9.18
CA ASP A 184 18.11 -0.76 8.62
C ASP A 184 16.62 -0.54 8.39
N SER A 185 16.10 -1.11 7.31
CA SER A 185 14.65 -1.22 7.11
C SER A 185 14.05 -2.38 7.93
N LEU A 186 12.74 -2.29 8.20
CA LEU A 186 12.00 -3.31 8.96
C LEU A 186 12.12 -4.70 8.35
N GLN A 187 12.01 -4.79 7.01
CA GLN A 187 11.95 -6.08 6.33
C GLN A 187 13.32 -6.73 6.08
N LEU A 188 14.36 -5.92 6.02
CA LEU A 188 15.71 -6.36 5.59
C LEU A 188 16.78 -5.97 6.61
N GLY A 189 16.39 -5.71 7.85
CA GLY A 189 17.29 -5.45 8.98
C GLY A 189 17.95 -6.72 9.53
N GLU A 190 18.70 -6.58 10.60
CA GLU A 190 19.25 -7.75 11.33
C GLU A 190 18.13 -8.63 11.89
N ILE A 191 17.00 -8.02 12.29
CA ILE A 191 15.75 -8.71 12.60
C ILE A 191 14.84 -8.48 11.40
N GLU A 192 14.54 -9.53 10.67
CA GLU A 192 13.77 -9.42 9.44
C GLU A 192 12.27 -9.51 9.70
N GLY A 193 11.54 -8.44 9.44
CA GLY A 193 10.08 -8.45 9.37
C GLY A 193 9.56 -9.12 8.10
N ILE A 194 8.22 -9.17 7.96
CA ILE A 194 7.59 -9.73 6.76
C ILE A 194 7.84 -8.80 5.57
N HIS A 195 8.38 -9.36 4.51
CA HIS A 195 8.64 -8.69 3.24
C HIS A 195 7.64 -9.16 2.17
N HIS A 196 6.91 -8.25 1.53
CA HIS A 196 5.81 -8.51 0.60
C HIS A 196 4.62 -9.26 1.24
N GLY A 197 4.12 -8.78 2.39
CA GLY A 197 3.02 -9.41 3.10
C GLY A 197 1.74 -9.50 2.27
N THR A 198 1.31 -8.44 1.61
CA THR A 198 0.12 -8.42 0.77
C THR A 198 0.34 -9.25 -0.49
N TYR A 199 1.41 -9.01 -1.22
CA TYR A 199 1.68 -9.63 -2.51
C TYR A 199 2.03 -11.13 -2.41
N ARG A 200 2.94 -11.52 -1.48
CA ARG A 200 3.43 -12.90 -1.39
C ARG A 200 2.60 -13.79 -0.49
N TYR A 201 2.01 -13.21 0.56
CA TYR A 201 1.34 -13.98 1.62
C TYR A 201 -0.15 -13.72 1.70
N GLY A 202 -0.70 -12.87 0.78
CA GLY A 202 -2.12 -12.56 0.74
C GLY A 202 -2.65 -11.84 1.98
N MET A 203 -1.80 -11.11 2.69
CA MET A 203 -2.15 -10.42 3.93
C MET A 203 -2.91 -9.11 3.67
N TRP A 204 -3.91 -9.14 2.79
CA TRP A 204 -4.73 -7.97 2.44
C TRP A 204 -5.50 -7.39 3.63
N TRP A 205 -5.67 -8.17 4.70
CA TRP A 205 -6.25 -7.70 5.95
C TRP A 205 -5.44 -6.58 6.62
N TRP A 206 -4.16 -6.38 6.26
CA TRP A 206 -3.37 -5.24 6.68
C TRP A 206 -4.07 -3.92 6.32
N ASN A 207 -4.58 -3.82 5.10
CA ASN A 207 -5.30 -2.63 4.65
C ASN A 207 -6.56 -2.37 5.47
N ASN A 208 -7.33 -3.44 5.79
CA ASN A 208 -8.53 -3.33 6.62
C ASN A 208 -8.21 -2.89 8.05
N ARG A 209 -7.03 -3.23 8.56
CA ARG A 209 -6.55 -2.78 9.86
C ARG A 209 -5.99 -1.37 9.83
N GLY A 210 -5.72 -0.81 8.66
CA GLY A 210 -5.00 0.44 8.49
C GLY A 210 -3.49 0.29 8.76
N TYR A 211 -2.95 -0.92 8.68
CA TYR A 211 -1.54 -1.19 8.84
C TYR A 211 -0.82 -1.10 7.50
N THR A 212 0.33 -0.43 7.48
CA THR A 212 1.28 -0.50 6.38
C THR A 212 2.72 -0.65 6.90
N PRO A 213 3.57 -1.45 6.28
CA PRO A 213 5.01 -1.45 6.58
C PRO A 213 5.63 -0.06 6.37
N ALA A 214 5.14 0.71 5.37
CA ALA A 214 5.55 2.09 5.15
C ALA A 214 5.33 2.99 6.38
N GLY A 215 4.22 2.79 7.10
CA GLY A 215 3.94 3.51 8.34
C GLY A 215 4.91 3.17 9.47
N VAL A 216 5.28 1.89 9.59
CA VAL A 216 6.30 1.44 10.56
C VAL A 216 7.65 2.08 10.23
N GLU A 217 8.05 2.09 8.95
CA GLU A 217 9.29 2.72 8.50
C GLU A 217 9.29 4.23 8.73
N ALA A 218 8.18 4.90 8.42
CA ALA A 218 8.05 6.32 8.69
C ALA A 218 8.15 6.63 10.19
N TRP A 219 7.57 5.78 11.05
CA TRP A 219 7.69 5.92 12.49
C TRP A 219 9.11 5.64 12.98
N ASN A 220 9.77 4.61 12.47
CA ASN A 220 11.17 4.33 12.77
C ASN A 220 12.06 5.53 12.42
N CYS A 221 11.80 6.20 11.28
CA CYS A 221 12.51 7.41 10.88
C CYS A 221 12.24 8.59 11.83
N VAL A 222 10.98 8.79 12.28
CA VAL A 222 10.65 9.82 13.28
C VAL A 222 11.47 9.61 14.56
N ARG A 223 11.57 8.36 15.02
CA ARG A 223 12.33 8.01 16.21
C ARG A 223 13.85 8.08 16.01
N ALA A 224 14.32 7.80 14.79
CA ALA A 224 15.71 8.04 14.41
C ALA A 224 16.07 9.54 14.46
N LEU A 225 15.15 10.42 14.03
CA LEU A 225 15.33 11.87 14.20
C LEU A 225 15.36 12.28 15.67
N ASP A 226 14.52 11.66 16.53
CA ASP A 226 14.58 11.90 17.98
C ASP A 226 15.95 11.48 18.54
N TYR A 227 16.51 10.36 18.10
CA TYR A 227 17.85 9.90 18.48
C TYR A 227 18.94 10.88 18.02
N LEU A 228 18.91 11.29 16.74
CA LEU A 228 19.89 12.25 16.22
C LEU A 228 19.86 13.57 16.97
N GLN A 229 18.68 14.08 17.31
CA GLN A 229 18.53 15.31 18.09
C GLN A 229 19.02 15.19 19.54
N SER A 230 19.07 13.99 20.09
CA SER A 230 19.57 13.76 21.46
C SER A 230 21.09 13.76 21.55
N ARG A 231 21.80 13.72 20.41
CA ARG A 231 23.25 13.62 20.35
C ARG A 231 23.91 14.98 20.40
N PRO A 232 24.84 15.23 21.36
CA PRO A 232 25.51 16.52 21.49
C PRO A 232 26.46 16.86 20.34
N GLU A 233 26.90 15.86 19.58
CA GLU A 233 27.77 16.04 18.41
C GLU A 233 27.00 16.51 17.16
N ILE A 234 25.65 16.52 17.20
CA ILE A 234 24.80 16.80 16.07
C ILE A 234 24.12 18.16 16.21
N ASP A 235 24.17 18.97 15.15
CA ASP A 235 23.36 20.16 15.04
C ASP A 235 21.93 19.80 14.63
N ALA A 236 21.03 19.76 15.60
CA ALA A 236 19.62 19.41 15.41
C ALA A 236 18.86 20.33 14.42
N SER A 237 19.41 21.52 14.11
CA SER A 237 18.82 22.45 13.13
C SER A 237 19.19 22.12 11.69
N ARG A 238 20.15 21.22 11.45
CA ARG A 238 20.69 20.88 10.14
C ARG A 238 20.66 19.36 9.89
N ILE A 239 19.45 18.79 9.84
CA ILE A 239 19.25 17.37 9.55
C ILE A 239 18.66 17.20 8.15
N GLY A 240 19.32 16.40 7.32
CA GLY A 240 18.84 15.98 6.00
C GLY A 240 18.49 14.50 5.96
N VAL A 241 17.83 14.10 4.88
CA VAL A 241 17.49 12.71 4.60
C VAL A 241 17.80 12.36 3.15
N THR A 242 18.30 11.17 2.93
CA THR A 242 18.47 10.59 1.59
C THR A 242 18.37 9.07 1.67
N GLY A 243 18.19 8.44 0.54
CA GLY A 243 18.16 7.00 0.39
C GLY A 243 17.69 6.63 -1.00
N ARG A 244 17.97 5.40 -1.42
CA ARG A 244 17.69 4.92 -2.78
C ARG A 244 16.62 3.85 -2.77
N SER A 245 15.78 3.79 -3.81
CA SER A 245 14.75 2.76 -4.01
C SER A 245 13.74 2.77 -2.85
N GLY A 246 13.57 1.66 -2.11
CA GLY A 246 12.79 1.66 -0.87
C GLY A 246 13.22 2.76 0.09
N GLY A 247 14.53 3.00 0.23
CA GLY A 247 15.07 4.13 1.01
C GLY A 247 14.70 5.50 0.44
N GLY A 248 14.58 5.61 -0.87
CA GLY A 248 14.01 6.78 -1.54
C GLY A 248 12.54 7.01 -1.15
N ALA A 249 11.74 5.95 -1.14
CA ALA A 249 10.35 6.01 -0.66
C ALA A 249 10.27 6.45 0.81
N TYR A 250 11.10 5.89 1.69
CA TYR A 250 11.15 6.32 3.10
C TYR A 250 11.58 7.77 3.24
N SER A 251 12.51 8.25 2.40
CA SER A 251 12.91 9.65 2.36
C SER A 251 11.74 10.58 2.03
N TRP A 252 10.85 10.17 1.13
CA TRP A 252 9.61 10.88 0.85
C TRP A 252 8.70 10.94 2.06
N TRP A 253 8.43 9.78 2.69
CA TRP A 253 7.53 9.72 3.84
C TRP A 253 7.99 10.63 4.96
N ILE A 254 9.25 10.48 5.39
CA ILE A 254 9.77 11.25 6.53
C ILE A 254 9.88 12.74 6.20
N ALA A 255 10.30 13.13 4.99
CA ALA A 255 10.37 14.52 4.60
C ALA A 255 8.98 15.18 4.55
N ALA A 256 7.94 14.46 4.10
CA ALA A 256 6.58 14.97 4.04
C ALA A 256 5.94 15.15 5.42
N ILE A 257 6.18 14.22 6.38
CA ILE A 257 5.49 14.22 7.67
C ILE A 257 6.24 14.93 8.78
N ASP A 258 7.58 15.08 8.70
CA ASP A 258 8.38 15.64 9.78
C ASP A 258 9.15 16.91 9.36
N PRO A 259 8.81 18.08 9.92
CA PRO A 259 9.44 19.35 9.55
C PRO A 259 10.88 19.50 10.03
N ARG A 260 11.39 18.58 10.85
CA ARG A 260 12.79 18.58 11.28
C ARG A 260 13.76 18.26 10.14
N VAL A 261 13.31 17.55 9.11
CA VAL A 261 14.08 17.33 7.88
C VAL A 261 14.19 18.65 7.13
N LYS A 262 15.41 19.19 6.97
CA LYS A 262 15.67 20.48 6.31
C LYS A 262 15.99 20.35 4.83
N ALA A 263 16.60 19.24 4.45
CA ALA A 263 16.89 18.89 3.06
C ALA A 263 16.60 17.42 2.83
N ALA A 264 15.96 17.11 1.71
CA ALA A 264 15.65 15.74 1.31
C ALA A 264 16.14 15.44 -0.10
N VAL A 265 16.72 14.27 -0.30
CA VAL A 265 17.11 13.76 -1.61
C VAL A 265 16.61 12.31 -1.75
N PRO A 266 15.33 12.10 -2.08
CA PRO A 266 14.86 10.78 -2.45
C PRO A 266 15.43 10.37 -3.81
N VAL A 267 16.18 9.26 -3.82
CA VAL A 267 16.80 8.71 -5.03
C VAL A 267 15.98 7.53 -5.52
N ALA A 268 15.46 7.61 -6.74
CA ALA A 268 14.68 6.54 -7.39
C ALA A 268 13.65 5.90 -6.44
N GLY A 269 12.76 6.71 -5.86
CA GLY A 269 11.86 6.27 -4.79
C GLY A 269 10.38 6.55 -5.01
N ILE A 270 10.00 7.34 -6.02
CA ILE A 270 8.62 7.70 -6.30
C ILE A 270 8.42 8.05 -7.78
N THR A 271 7.26 7.68 -8.31
CA THR A 271 6.72 8.17 -9.58
C THR A 271 5.23 8.46 -9.39
N ASP A 272 4.47 8.76 -10.45
CA ASP A 272 3.04 9.06 -10.34
C ASP A 272 2.12 7.82 -10.47
N LEU A 273 0.82 8.03 -10.31
CA LEU A 273 -0.17 6.94 -10.43
C LEU A 273 -0.23 6.33 -11.83
N GLN A 274 0.10 7.07 -12.89
CA GLN A 274 0.12 6.48 -14.22
C GLN A 274 1.15 5.34 -14.28
N ASN A 275 2.40 5.63 -13.90
CA ASN A 275 3.43 4.60 -13.91
C ASN A 275 3.13 3.48 -12.89
N HIS A 276 2.60 3.82 -11.70
CA HIS A 276 2.27 2.81 -10.69
C HIS A 276 1.14 1.87 -11.13
N VAL A 277 0.08 2.39 -11.74
CA VAL A 277 -1.17 1.64 -11.98
C VAL A 277 -1.31 1.20 -13.43
N LEU A 278 -1.08 2.10 -14.40
CA LEU A 278 -1.33 1.81 -15.81
C LEU A 278 -0.14 1.13 -16.48
N ASP A 279 1.07 1.59 -16.14
CA ASP A 279 2.29 1.05 -16.73
C ASP A 279 2.84 -0.14 -15.93
N GLY A 280 2.31 -0.38 -14.72
CA GLY A 280 2.68 -1.52 -13.88
C GLY A 280 4.13 -1.52 -13.40
N CYS A 281 4.81 -0.36 -13.41
CA CYS A 281 6.25 -0.27 -13.19
C CYS A 281 6.68 -0.70 -11.79
N VAL A 282 5.80 -0.58 -10.80
CA VAL A 282 6.07 -0.91 -9.40
C VAL A 282 5.36 -2.18 -8.95
N GLU A 283 4.77 -2.93 -9.87
CA GLU A 283 4.07 -4.17 -9.57
C GLU A 283 5.02 -5.20 -8.92
N GLY A 284 4.53 -5.86 -7.88
CA GLY A 284 5.31 -6.83 -7.12
C GLY A 284 6.40 -6.24 -6.24
N HIS A 285 6.49 -4.91 -6.11
CA HIS A 285 7.40 -4.26 -5.18
C HIS A 285 6.89 -4.33 -3.73
N CYS A 286 7.78 -3.96 -2.79
CA CYS A 286 7.53 -4.10 -1.38
C CYS A 286 6.39 -3.20 -0.89
N ASP A 287 5.54 -3.74 -0.02
CA ASP A 287 4.46 -3.01 0.67
C ASP A 287 4.94 -1.74 1.40
N CYS A 288 6.22 -1.67 1.76
CA CYS A 288 6.83 -0.52 2.40
C CYS A 288 6.94 0.74 1.52
N MET A 289 6.67 0.61 0.22
CA MET A 289 6.64 1.72 -0.74
C MET A 289 5.24 2.29 -0.94
N TYR A 290 4.22 1.73 -0.29
CA TYR A 290 2.82 2.08 -0.49
C TYR A 290 2.15 2.53 0.80
N PHE A 291 1.05 3.25 0.62
CA PHE A 291 0.12 3.65 1.67
C PHE A 291 -1.31 3.24 1.28
N VAL A 292 -2.20 3.09 2.25
CA VAL A 292 -3.62 2.86 1.97
C VAL A 292 -4.25 4.14 1.44
N ASN A 293 -4.37 4.27 0.12
CA ASN A 293 -4.75 5.52 -0.55
C ASN A 293 -6.24 5.89 -0.38
N THR A 294 -6.68 5.98 0.85
CA THR A 294 -8.05 6.32 1.27
C THR A 294 -8.52 7.64 0.68
N TYR A 295 -7.62 8.62 0.58
CA TYR A 295 -7.94 9.96 0.09
C TYR A 295 -7.81 10.12 -1.43
N ARG A 296 -7.43 9.04 -2.12
CA ARG A 296 -7.31 9.02 -3.59
C ARG A 296 -6.34 10.07 -4.11
N TRP A 297 -5.16 10.10 -3.53
CA TRP A 297 -4.09 11.00 -3.94
C TRP A 297 -3.30 10.47 -5.14
N ASP A 298 -2.76 11.40 -5.91
CA ASP A 298 -1.58 11.12 -6.71
C ASP A 298 -0.32 11.53 -5.92
N TYR A 299 0.81 10.94 -6.24
CA TYR A 299 2.09 11.08 -5.52
C TYR A 299 2.67 12.50 -5.50
N PRO A 300 2.44 13.41 -6.47
CA PRO A 300 2.86 14.80 -6.36
C PRO A 300 2.43 15.49 -5.07
N MET A 301 1.34 15.06 -4.45
CA MET A 301 0.88 15.58 -3.17
C MET A 301 1.93 15.39 -2.07
N ILE A 302 2.64 14.24 -2.06
CA ILE A 302 3.68 13.94 -1.07
C ILE A 302 4.87 14.86 -1.26
N ALA A 303 5.31 15.05 -2.50
CA ALA A 303 6.39 15.97 -2.85
C ALA A 303 6.06 17.42 -2.44
N ALA A 304 4.83 17.84 -2.67
CA ALA A 304 4.35 19.17 -2.28
C ALA A 304 4.41 19.42 -0.78
N LEU A 305 4.19 18.39 0.06
CA LEU A 305 4.26 18.52 1.53
C LEU A 305 5.67 18.81 2.06
N VAL A 306 6.71 18.65 1.25
CA VAL A 306 8.08 19.03 1.63
C VAL A 306 8.30 20.55 1.54
N ALA A 307 7.56 21.25 0.67
CA ALA A 307 7.69 22.69 0.48
C ALA A 307 7.49 23.49 1.79
N PRO A 308 8.25 24.57 2.00
CA PRO A 308 9.30 25.15 1.15
C PRO A 308 10.73 24.67 1.51
N ARG A 309 10.88 23.50 2.14
CA ARG A 309 12.18 22.92 2.51
C ARG A 309 12.89 22.36 1.26
N ALA A 310 14.22 22.21 1.35
CA ALA A 310 15.00 21.79 0.19
C ALA A 310 14.67 20.34 -0.22
N LEU A 311 14.35 20.13 -1.51
CA LEU A 311 13.99 18.85 -2.09
C LEU A 311 14.70 18.67 -3.45
N LEU A 312 15.52 17.64 -3.58
CA LEU A 312 16.04 17.17 -4.87
C LEU A 312 15.39 15.84 -5.21
N ILE A 313 14.74 15.76 -6.35
CA ILE A 313 14.30 14.49 -6.94
C ILE A 313 15.43 14.00 -7.84
N ASP A 314 15.96 12.81 -7.55
CA ASP A 314 17.15 12.27 -8.19
C ASP A 314 16.85 10.88 -8.79
N ASN A 315 17.08 10.69 -10.11
CA ASN A 315 16.65 9.50 -10.82
C ASN A 315 17.51 9.19 -12.07
N GLY A 316 17.51 7.94 -12.48
CA GLY A 316 17.98 7.53 -13.80
C GLY A 316 16.94 7.79 -14.90
N ASP A 317 17.38 8.07 -16.14
CA ASP A 317 16.47 8.36 -17.26
C ASP A 317 15.82 7.10 -17.86
N HIS A 318 16.41 5.94 -17.64
CA HIS A 318 15.85 4.64 -18.07
C HIS A 318 15.61 3.67 -16.91
N ASP A 319 15.30 4.20 -15.71
CA ASP A 319 14.88 3.41 -14.56
C ASP A 319 13.54 2.71 -14.86
N PRO A 320 13.49 1.36 -14.90
CA PRO A 320 12.26 0.64 -15.23
C PRO A 320 11.22 0.64 -14.10
N ILE A 321 11.62 0.98 -12.86
CA ILE A 321 10.76 1.00 -11.69
C ILE A 321 10.15 2.40 -11.49
N PHE A 322 10.95 3.45 -11.72
CA PHE A 322 10.56 4.84 -11.61
C PHE A 322 10.84 5.59 -12.92
N PRO A 323 10.00 5.38 -13.96
CA PRO A 323 10.20 5.99 -15.28
C PRO A 323 10.27 7.52 -15.22
N GLU A 324 11.17 8.07 -16.02
CA GLU A 324 11.48 9.50 -16.05
C GLU A 324 10.24 10.38 -16.27
N ASP A 325 9.32 9.97 -17.13
CA ASP A 325 8.12 10.75 -17.47
C ASP A 325 7.22 11.00 -16.26
N GLY A 326 6.97 9.99 -15.43
CA GLY A 326 6.22 10.12 -14.19
C GLY A 326 6.98 10.93 -13.14
N VAL A 327 8.29 10.69 -13.01
CA VAL A 327 9.16 11.47 -12.11
C VAL A 327 9.13 12.96 -12.47
N ARG A 328 9.17 13.31 -13.76
CA ARG A 328 9.03 14.70 -14.22
C ARG A 328 7.66 15.28 -13.91
N ARG A 329 6.57 14.51 -14.07
CA ARG A 329 5.22 14.98 -13.71
C ARG A 329 5.12 15.26 -12.20
N VAL A 330 5.73 14.43 -11.35
CA VAL A 330 5.80 14.68 -9.89
C VAL A 330 6.55 15.98 -9.61
N TYR A 331 7.72 16.18 -10.21
CA TYR A 331 8.52 17.39 -10.05
C TYR A 331 7.74 18.66 -10.45
N GLU A 332 7.17 18.68 -11.66
CA GLU A 332 6.48 19.87 -12.17
C GLU A 332 5.23 20.23 -11.32
N ALA A 333 4.49 19.22 -10.85
CA ALA A 333 3.36 19.45 -9.97
C ALA A 333 3.79 20.01 -8.60
N ALA A 334 4.83 19.44 -7.99
CA ALA A 334 5.37 19.93 -6.72
C ALA A 334 5.97 21.34 -6.85
N ARG A 335 6.70 21.62 -7.95
CA ARG A 335 7.32 22.91 -8.24
C ARG A 335 6.30 24.06 -8.22
N ARG A 336 5.04 23.81 -8.63
CA ARG A 336 3.96 24.80 -8.54
C ARG A 336 3.75 25.29 -7.10
N ILE A 337 3.85 24.41 -6.11
CA ILE A 337 3.71 24.76 -4.69
C ILE A 337 4.94 25.57 -4.22
N TYR A 338 6.15 25.20 -4.66
CA TYR A 338 7.36 25.97 -4.34
C TYR A 338 7.30 27.39 -4.88
N ARG A 339 6.71 27.60 -6.08
CA ARG A 339 6.47 28.94 -6.63
C ARG A 339 5.60 29.81 -5.72
N LEU A 340 4.59 29.23 -5.08
CA LEU A 340 3.75 29.98 -4.15
C LEU A 340 4.53 30.53 -2.95
N TYR A 341 5.65 29.90 -2.62
CA TYR A 341 6.56 30.33 -1.54
C TYR A 341 7.72 31.20 -2.03
N ASP A 342 7.81 31.52 -3.33
CA ASP A 342 9.00 32.14 -3.94
C ASP A 342 10.30 31.34 -3.64
N ALA A 343 10.22 30.01 -3.64
CA ALA A 343 11.26 29.09 -3.21
C ALA A 343 11.61 28.04 -4.29
N GLU A 344 11.53 28.40 -5.58
CA GLU A 344 11.84 27.48 -6.69
C GLU A 344 13.31 27.01 -6.68
N ASP A 345 14.21 27.78 -6.06
CA ASP A 345 15.61 27.41 -5.84
C ASP A 345 15.79 26.26 -4.83
N LYS A 346 14.73 25.92 -4.09
CA LYS A 346 14.72 24.84 -3.09
C LYS A 346 14.07 23.55 -3.60
N ILE A 347 13.68 23.48 -4.85
CA ILE A 347 13.29 22.22 -5.49
C ILE A 347 14.15 21.99 -6.72
N GLY A 348 14.74 20.80 -6.84
CA GLY A 348 15.56 20.38 -7.97
C GLY A 348 15.11 19.05 -8.55
N LEU A 349 15.45 18.83 -9.82
CA LEU A 349 15.34 17.56 -10.50
C LEU A 349 16.69 17.24 -11.13
N PHE A 350 17.26 16.10 -10.77
CA PHE A 350 18.47 15.58 -11.42
C PHE A 350 18.13 14.28 -12.13
N ILE A 351 18.41 14.22 -13.41
CA ILE A 351 18.24 13.02 -14.25
C ILE A 351 19.54 12.75 -14.96
N THR A 352 20.00 11.51 -14.95
CA THR A 352 21.22 11.09 -15.60
C THR A 352 21.05 9.76 -16.32
N ASP A 353 21.95 9.47 -17.27
CA ASP A 353 22.01 8.20 -18.01
C ASP A 353 22.28 7.03 -17.03
N ALA A 354 21.21 6.45 -16.53
CA ALA A 354 21.23 5.34 -15.57
C ALA A 354 19.90 4.58 -15.54
N GLY A 355 19.98 3.29 -15.25
CA GLY A 355 18.83 2.49 -14.82
C GLY A 355 18.51 2.69 -13.35
N HIS A 356 18.04 1.61 -12.69
CA HIS A 356 17.80 1.61 -11.25
C HIS A 356 19.10 1.38 -10.48
N ASP A 357 20.06 2.32 -10.60
CA ASP A 357 21.43 2.19 -10.13
C ASP A 357 21.85 3.28 -9.13
N ASP A 358 22.90 3.02 -8.36
CA ASP A 358 23.52 3.96 -7.41
C ASP A 358 24.91 4.35 -7.92
N ILE A 359 24.92 5.10 -9.03
CA ILE A 359 26.16 5.50 -9.72
C ILE A 359 26.67 6.85 -9.21
N GLN A 360 27.95 7.12 -9.49
CA GLN A 360 28.62 8.34 -9.02
C GLN A 360 27.88 9.64 -9.36
N PRO A 361 27.34 9.89 -10.57
CA PRO A 361 26.61 11.13 -10.85
C PRO A 361 25.37 11.35 -9.94
N ILE A 362 24.61 10.28 -9.63
CA ILE A 362 23.48 10.30 -8.70
C ILE A 362 23.96 10.66 -7.29
N GLN A 363 25.02 10.01 -6.82
CA GLN A 363 25.60 10.26 -5.51
C GLN A 363 26.10 11.71 -5.39
N GLU A 364 26.82 12.21 -6.39
CA GLU A 364 27.31 13.59 -6.42
C GLU A 364 26.18 14.63 -6.40
N ALA A 365 25.10 14.40 -7.13
CA ALA A 365 23.94 15.29 -7.11
C ALA A 365 23.33 15.37 -5.71
N ALA A 366 23.17 14.22 -5.04
CA ALA A 366 22.69 14.16 -3.67
C ALA A 366 23.63 14.87 -2.68
N PHE A 367 24.94 14.63 -2.79
CA PHE A 367 25.95 15.25 -1.92
C PHE A 367 26.00 16.76 -2.10
N ARG A 368 26.00 17.24 -3.34
CA ARG A 368 26.00 18.66 -3.70
C ARG A 368 24.76 19.37 -3.15
N TRP A 369 23.60 18.75 -3.26
CA TRP A 369 22.36 19.31 -2.73
C TRP A 369 22.37 19.44 -1.20
N LEU A 370 22.82 18.39 -0.50
CA LEU A 370 22.96 18.38 0.96
C LEU A 370 24.02 19.38 1.43
N ASP A 371 25.14 19.51 0.74
CA ASP A 371 26.18 20.51 1.05
C ASP A 371 25.61 21.94 0.93
N ARG A 372 24.90 22.23 -0.14
CA ARG A 372 24.27 23.54 -0.36
C ARG A 372 23.32 23.90 0.78
N HIS A 373 22.45 22.97 1.16
CA HIS A 373 21.33 23.28 2.07
C HIS A 373 21.60 22.99 3.55
N LEU A 374 22.60 22.17 3.88
CA LEU A 374 22.97 21.87 5.28
C LEU A 374 24.30 22.49 5.70
N MET A 375 25.26 22.62 4.79
CA MET A 375 26.56 23.24 5.06
C MET A 375 26.62 24.71 4.60
N GLY A 376 25.70 25.13 3.73
CA GLY A 376 25.70 26.47 3.13
C GLY A 376 26.79 26.70 2.07
N LYS A 377 27.41 25.64 1.58
CA LYS A 377 28.48 25.68 0.55
C LYS A 377 28.50 24.37 -0.21
N GLU A 378 28.94 24.42 -1.46
CA GLU A 378 29.27 23.25 -2.26
C GLU A 378 30.78 23.03 -2.30
N ARG A 379 31.21 21.79 -2.52
CA ARG A 379 32.60 21.43 -2.76
C ARG A 379 32.92 21.61 -4.24
N GLU A 380 34.20 21.83 -4.55
CA GLU A 380 34.66 21.90 -5.94
C GLU A 380 34.59 20.52 -6.61
N THR A 381 34.95 19.46 -5.85
CA THR A 381 34.96 18.08 -6.30
C THR A 381 34.29 17.16 -5.27
N TYR A 382 33.76 16.04 -5.73
CA TYR A 382 33.16 14.98 -4.93
C TYR A 382 33.86 13.66 -5.21
N ASP A 383 34.53 13.14 -4.17
CA ASP A 383 35.22 11.87 -4.26
C ASP A 383 34.22 10.71 -4.38
N PRO A 384 34.57 9.64 -5.12
CA PRO A 384 33.74 8.44 -5.15
C PRO A 384 33.56 7.82 -3.77
N VAL A 385 32.41 7.19 -3.57
CA VAL A 385 32.15 6.41 -2.35
C VAL A 385 33.01 5.14 -2.31
N GLU A 386 33.42 4.73 -1.10
CA GLU A 386 34.29 3.58 -0.90
C GLU A 386 33.69 2.54 0.05
N LYS A 387 33.72 1.27 -0.36
CA LYS A 387 33.31 0.13 0.47
C LYS A 387 34.49 -0.36 1.30
N VAL A 388 34.70 0.23 2.48
CA VAL A 388 35.86 0.00 3.34
C VAL A 388 35.57 -0.80 4.62
N LEU A 389 34.32 -1.23 4.82
CA LEU A 389 33.89 -1.98 6.00
C LEU A 389 33.20 -3.28 5.56
N THR A 390 33.36 -4.32 6.36
CA THR A 390 32.71 -5.61 6.14
C THR A 390 31.37 -5.69 6.87
N PRO A 391 30.44 -6.54 6.41
CA PRO A 391 29.17 -6.77 7.11
C PRO A 391 29.37 -7.19 8.57
N GLN A 392 30.38 -8.02 8.86
CA GLN A 392 30.69 -8.51 10.19
C GLN A 392 31.08 -7.38 11.15
N GLU A 393 31.86 -6.40 10.68
CA GLU A 393 32.22 -5.22 11.47
C GLU A 393 31.01 -4.36 11.83
N LEU A 394 30.01 -4.31 10.94
CA LEU A 394 28.84 -3.45 11.07
C LEU A 394 27.65 -4.08 11.84
N LYS A 395 27.74 -5.38 12.14
CA LYS A 395 26.70 -6.11 12.85
C LYS A 395 26.47 -5.56 14.25
N VAL A 396 25.22 -5.30 14.59
CA VAL A 396 24.80 -4.69 15.88
C VAL A 396 24.59 -5.74 16.96
N PHE A 397 23.82 -6.79 16.66
CA PHE A 397 23.49 -7.83 17.62
C PHE A 397 24.42 -9.04 17.53
N GLU A 398 24.93 -9.50 18.67
CA GLU A 398 25.57 -10.82 18.75
C GLU A 398 24.50 -11.92 18.69
N SER A 399 23.43 -11.76 19.44
CA SER A 399 22.21 -12.58 19.41
C SER A 399 20.98 -11.67 19.36
N LEU A 400 19.96 -12.09 18.60
CA LEU A 400 18.75 -11.30 18.47
C LEU A 400 17.98 -11.23 19.79
N PRO A 401 17.36 -10.08 20.14
CA PRO A 401 16.54 -9.94 21.33
C PRO A 401 15.34 -10.91 21.31
N GLU A 402 15.13 -11.64 22.40
CA GLU A 402 14.03 -12.62 22.51
C GLU A 402 12.65 -11.95 22.56
N ASP A 403 12.59 -10.71 23.07
CA ASP A 403 11.36 -9.93 23.22
C ASP A 403 11.00 -9.09 21.99
N GLN A 404 11.71 -9.27 20.87
CA GLN A 404 11.49 -8.47 19.67
C GLN A 404 10.09 -8.71 19.04
N LEU A 405 9.46 -7.64 18.60
CA LEU A 405 8.18 -7.64 17.88
C LEU A 405 8.33 -7.39 16.37
N ASN A 406 9.54 -7.20 15.86
CA ASN A 406 9.78 -6.89 14.45
C ASN A 406 9.13 -7.90 13.51
N THR A 407 9.22 -9.19 13.82
CA THR A 407 8.68 -10.29 13.02
C THR A 407 7.15 -10.38 13.03
N THR A 408 6.50 -9.81 14.05
CA THR A 408 5.04 -9.83 14.25
C THR A 408 4.44 -8.44 14.39
N ILE A 409 5.19 -7.39 14.04
CA ILE A 409 4.76 -6.01 14.26
C ILE A 409 3.43 -5.66 13.57
N HIS A 410 3.11 -6.30 12.47
CA HIS A 410 1.84 -6.17 11.77
C HIS A 410 0.62 -6.55 12.61
N GLU A 411 0.82 -7.34 13.67
CA GLU A 411 -0.24 -7.70 14.63
C GLU A 411 -0.39 -6.68 15.77
N HIS A 412 0.62 -5.83 16.00
CA HIS A 412 0.72 -4.99 17.21
C HIS A 412 0.77 -3.50 16.92
N PHE A 413 1.29 -3.09 15.77
CA PHE A 413 1.57 -1.69 15.45
C PHE A 413 0.29 -0.83 15.45
N VAL A 414 -0.75 -1.28 14.78
CA VAL A 414 -2.08 -0.66 14.85
C VAL A 414 -2.92 -1.45 15.84
N PRO A 415 -3.32 -0.87 16.98
CA PRO A 415 -4.14 -1.57 17.96
C PRO A 415 -5.45 -2.09 17.37
N ALA A 416 -5.86 -3.30 17.78
CA ALA A 416 -7.17 -3.81 17.41
C ALA A 416 -8.28 -2.91 17.99
N ALA A 417 -9.30 -2.63 17.19
CA ALA A 417 -10.48 -1.91 17.65
C ALA A 417 -11.17 -2.67 18.79
N LYS A 418 -11.59 -1.93 19.80
CA LYS A 418 -12.36 -2.45 20.93
C LYS A 418 -13.71 -1.73 20.99
N PRO A 419 -14.64 -2.06 20.08
CA PRO A 419 -15.94 -1.39 20.05
C PRO A 419 -16.71 -1.66 21.34
N ALA A 420 -17.31 -0.62 21.92
CA ALA A 420 -18.27 -0.80 22.97
C ALA A 420 -19.57 -1.35 22.39
N PHE A 421 -20.21 -2.29 23.10
CA PHE A 421 -21.53 -2.75 22.70
C PHE A 421 -22.58 -1.70 23.07
N PRO A 422 -23.52 -1.37 22.16
CA PRO A 422 -24.59 -0.42 22.45
C PRO A 422 -25.51 -0.98 23.54
N GLN A 423 -25.93 -0.12 24.44
CA GLN A 423 -26.80 -0.50 25.58
C GLN A 423 -28.31 -0.48 25.22
N ASN A 424 -28.66 0.21 24.13
CA ASN A 424 -30.03 0.38 23.67
C ASN A 424 -30.08 0.65 22.16
N ALA A 425 -31.30 0.70 21.60
CA ALA A 425 -31.50 0.91 20.16
C ALA A 425 -31.01 2.29 19.67
N GLU A 426 -31.12 3.33 20.46
CA GLU A 426 -30.68 4.68 20.09
C GLU A 426 -29.16 4.75 19.94
N GLU A 427 -28.43 4.18 20.89
CA GLU A 427 -26.96 4.07 20.80
C GLU A 427 -26.54 3.24 19.59
N TRP A 428 -27.26 2.14 19.30
CA TRP A 428 -27.00 1.34 18.11
C TRP A 428 -27.19 2.13 16.81
N GLU A 429 -28.33 2.84 16.68
CA GLU A 429 -28.60 3.62 15.47
C GLU A 429 -27.57 4.73 15.27
N LYS A 430 -27.14 5.39 16.33
CA LYS A 430 -26.06 6.38 16.26
C LYS A 430 -24.74 5.73 15.83
N MET A 431 -24.35 4.62 16.46
CA MET A 431 -23.10 3.89 16.13
C MET A 431 -23.13 3.41 14.68
N ARG A 432 -24.28 2.86 14.24
CA ARG A 432 -24.48 2.42 12.86
C ARG A 432 -24.33 3.57 11.87
N ALA A 433 -24.93 4.72 12.16
CA ALA A 433 -24.84 5.91 11.32
C ALA A 433 -23.39 6.41 11.21
N ASP A 434 -22.68 6.49 12.34
CA ASP A 434 -21.28 6.92 12.39
C ASP A 434 -20.38 5.95 11.61
N TRP A 435 -20.54 4.65 11.78
CA TRP A 435 -19.76 3.64 11.05
C TRP A 435 -20.07 3.63 9.56
N THR A 436 -21.36 3.75 9.19
CA THR A 436 -21.77 3.84 7.79
C THR A 436 -21.14 5.05 7.11
N LYS A 437 -21.13 6.19 7.80
CA LYS A 437 -20.48 7.40 7.31
C LYS A 437 -18.97 7.18 7.09
N VAL A 438 -18.27 6.60 8.06
CA VAL A 438 -16.85 6.29 7.95
C VAL A 438 -16.58 5.32 6.79
N LEU A 439 -17.38 4.28 6.63
CA LEU A 439 -17.27 3.35 5.50
C LEU A 439 -17.41 4.07 4.15
N GLN A 440 -18.40 4.96 4.02
CA GLN A 440 -18.61 5.74 2.79
C GLN A 440 -17.46 6.70 2.51
N GLU A 441 -16.98 7.42 3.53
CA GLU A 441 -15.94 8.43 3.39
C GLU A 441 -14.53 7.86 3.25
N LYS A 442 -14.27 6.69 3.82
CA LYS A 442 -12.92 6.10 3.91
C LYS A 442 -12.73 4.86 3.01
N CYS A 443 -13.65 3.90 3.07
CA CYS A 443 -13.50 2.63 2.34
C CYS A 443 -14.12 2.70 0.95
N PHE A 444 -15.32 3.30 0.83
CA PHE A 444 -16.09 3.35 -0.42
C PHE A 444 -16.07 4.74 -1.08
N ARG A 445 -15.08 5.55 -0.78
CA ARG A 445 -14.94 6.92 -1.32
C ARG A 445 -14.96 6.99 -2.84
N GLY A 446 -14.53 5.92 -3.51
CA GLY A 446 -14.55 5.80 -4.97
C GLY A 446 -15.88 5.35 -5.56
N TRP A 447 -16.89 5.03 -4.75
CA TRP A 447 -18.18 4.64 -5.27
C TRP A 447 -18.87 5.80 -5.97
N PRO A 448 -19.49 5.56 -7.13
CA PRO A 448 -20.20 6.60 -7.85
C PRO A 448 -21.40 7.07 -7.02
N THR A 449 -21.49 8.38 -6.82
CA THR A 449 -22.64 9.00 -6.12
C THR A 449 -23.88 9.09 -7.02
N ASN A 450 -23.66 9.15 -8.34
CA ASN A 450 -24.71 9.18 -9.34
C ASN A 450 -24.62 7.89 -10.16
N LEU A 451 -25.38 6.88 -9.76
CA LEU A 451 -25.50 5.67 -10.58
C LEU A 451 -26.40 5.95 -11.78
N PRO A 452 -26.00 5.59 -12.99
CA PRO A 452 -26.92 5.60 -14.11
C PRO A 452 -28.07 4.64 -13.82
N SER A 453 -29.26 4.94 -14.32
CA SER A 453 -30.35 3.96 -14.28
C SER A 453 -29.89 2.68 -14.96
N ALA A 454 -30.01 1.56 -14.25
CA ALA A 454 -29.61 0.26 -14.76
C ALA A 454 -30.41 -0.03 -16.04
N THR A 455 -29.77 0.10 -17.19
CA THR A 455 -30.37 -0.22 -18.48
C THR A 455 -29.75 -1.50 -19.01
N LEU A 456 -30.58 -2.49 -19.25
CA LEU A 456 -30.15 -3.72 -19.88
C LEU A 456 -29.89 -3.47 -21.38
N ARG A 457 -28.71 -3.85 -21.84
CA ARG A 457 -28.28 -3.74 -23.23
C ARG A 457 -27.99 -5.11 -23.84
N ASP A 458 -28.00 -5.20 -25.14
CA ASP A 458 -27.62 -6.39 -25.91
C ASP A 458 -28.39 -7.66 -25.47
N ALA A 459 -29.67 -7.48 -25.09
CA ALA A 459 -30.47 -8.60 -24.59
C ALA A 459 -30.73 -9.62 -25.70
N THR A 460 -30.34 -10.86 -25.48
CA THR A 460 -30.62 -12.02 -26.31
C THR A 460 -31.45 -13.03 -25.54
N THR A 461 -32.43 -13.63 -26.17
CA THR A 461 -33.35 -14.58 -25.53
C THR A 461 -33.43 -15.86 -26.31
N VAL A 462 -33.27 -16.99 -25.62
CA VAL A 462 -33.44 -18.35 -26.16
C VAL A 462 -34.35 -19.15 -25.22
N VAL A 463 -35.02 -20.14 -25.79
CA VAL A 463 -35.91 -21.03 -25.01
C VAL A 463 -35.50 -22.47 -25.32
N GLN A 464 -35.16 -23.21 -24.27
CA GLN A 464 -34.82 -24.64 -24.31
C GLN A 464 -35.48 -25.35 -23.13
N ASP A 465 -35.99 -26.54 -23.35
CA ASP A 465 -36.64 -27.36 -22.32
C ASP A 465 -37.73 -26.62 -21.50
N GLY A 466 -38.46 -25.68 -22.14
CA GLY A 466 -39.49 -24.88 -21.46
C GLY A 466 -38.96 -23.76 -20.56
N VAL A 467 -37.64 -23.58 -20.48
CA VAL A 467 -36.98 -22.47 -19.75
C VAL A 467 -36.52 -21.42 -20.75
N ARG A 468 -36.80 -20.16 -20.44
CA ARG A 468 -36.29 -18.99 -21.17
C ARG A 468 -35.05 -18.46 -20.48
N LEU A 469 -33.95 -18.41 -21.22
CA LEU A 469 -32.71 -17.72 -20.82
C LEU A 469 -32.64 -16.39 -21.57
N THR A 470 -32.63 -15.28 -20.86
CA THR A 470 -32.29 -13.96 -21.37
C THR A 470 -30.93 -13.55 -20.87
N ARG A 471 -29.99 -13.30 -21.75
CA ARG A 471 -28.67 -12.76 -21.44
C ARG A 471 -28.67 -11.28 -21.80
N ALA A 472 -28.15 -10.46 -20.92
CA ALA A 472 -28.05 -9.02 -21.13
C ALA A 472 -26.79 -8.48 -20.44
N LYS A 473 -26.46 -7.24 -20.75
CA LYS A 473 -25.38 -6.48 -20.11
C LYS A 473 -25.95 -5.29 -19.37
N VAL A 474 -25.37 -4.95 -18.24
CA VAL A 474 -25.72 -3.75 -17.47
C VAL A 474 -24.50 -2.90 -17.24
N ASP A 475 -24.57 -1.60 -17.57
CA ASP A 475 -23.53 -0.63 -17.20
C ASP A 475 -23.73 -0.22 -15.75
N VAL A 476 -22.76 -0.56 -14.91
CA VAL A 476 -22.81 -0.26 -13.47
C VAL A 476 -21.97 0.95 -13.12
N GLN A 477 -21.00 1.27 -13.97
CA GLN A 477 -20.09 2.39 -13.81
C GLN A 477 -19.46 2.72 -15.15
N ASP A 478 -18.84 3.91 -15.28
CA ASP A 478 -18.06 4.24 -16.48
C ASP A 478 -17.00 3.15 -16.75
N LYS A 479 -16.97 2.64 -17.98
CA LYS A 479 -16.13 1.52 -18.45
C LYS A 479 -16.38 0.16 -17.77
N ILE A 480 -17.35 0.04 -16.87
CA ILE A 480 -17.67 -1.24 -16.21
C ILE A 480 -19.05 -1.71 -16.65
N THR A 481 -19.06 -2.80 -17.38
CA THR A 481 -20.26 -3.48 -17.87
C THR A 481 -20.28 -4.91 -17.35
N LEU A 482 -21.37 -5.32 -16.71
CA LEU A 482 -21.51 -6.64 -16.11
C LEU A 482 -22.54 -7.47 -16.89
N PRO A 483 -22.31 -8.78 -17.08
CA PRO A 483 -23.30 -9.69 -17.62
C PRO A 483 -24.38 -10.01 -16.58
N VAL A 484 -25.61 -10.16 -17.04
CA VAL A 484 -26.77 -10.55 -16.25
C VAL A 484 -27.53 -11.64 -17.01
N TYR A 485 -27.81 -12.75 -16.34
CA TYR A 485 -28.62 -13.82 -16.91
C TYR A 485 -29.94 -13.92 -16.15
N ARG A 486 -31.03 -13.94 -16.89
CA ARG A 486 -32.37 -14.13 -16.37
C ARG A 486 -32.93 -15.45 -16.87
N LEU A 487 -33.38 -16.29 -15.94
CA LEU A 487 -34.01 -17.57 -16.20
C LEU A 487 -35.45 -17.54 -15.68
N GLU A 488 -36.37 -18.02 -16.49
CA GLU A 488 -37.79 -18.12 -16.12
C GLU A 488 -38.46 -19.24 -16.95
N LEU A 489 -39.60 -19.75 -16.49
CA LEU A 489 -40.43 -20.60 -17.31
C LEU A 489 -40.96 -19.77 -18.51
N ALA A 490 -41.04 -20.41 -19.68
CA ALA A 490 -41.42 -19.72 -20.94
C ALA A 490 -42.81 -19.08 -20.88
N THR A 491 -43.66 -19.47 -19.98
CA THR A 491 -45.05 -19.01 -19.82
C THR A 491 -45.41 -18.63 -18.40
N GLY A 492 -46.21 -17.58 -18.22
CA GLY A 492 -46.74 -17.13 -16.94
C GLY A 492 -46.29 -15.72 -16.53
N PRO A 493 -47.05 -15.05 -15.65
CA PRO A 493 -46.66 -13.74 -15.14
C PRO A 493 -45.56 -13.90 -14.06
N VAL A 494 -44.68 -12.89 -13.95
CA VAL A 494 -43.67 -12.84 -12.91
C VAL A 494 -44.31 -12.56 -11.55
N GLN A 495 -44.09 -13.41 -10.55
CA GLN A 495 -44.58 -13.27 -9.19
C GLN A 495 -43.47 -13.15 -8.16
N ARG A 496 -42.32 -13.77 -8.44
CA ARG A 496 -41.16 -13.80 -7.55
C ARG A 496 -39.87 -13.57 -8.34
N VAL A 497 -38.96 -12.80 -7.77
CA VAL A 497 -37.61 -12.61 -8.35
C VAL A 497 -36.59 -13.05 -7.32
N ILE A 498 -35.73 -13.97 -7.69
CA ILE A 498 -34.55 -14.41 -6.92
C ILE A 498 -33.34 -13.82 -7.63
N VAL A 499 -32.52 -13.09 -6.89
CA VAL A 499 -31.25 -12.55 -7.39
C VAL A 499 -30.12 -13.28 -6.69
N GLU A 500 -29.31 -13.99 -7.44
CA GLU A 500 -28.08 -14.62 -6.96
C GLU A 500 -26.87 -13.79 -7.41
N VAL A 501 -26.10 -13.30 -6.44
CA VAL A 501 -24.80 -12.67 -6.68
C VAL A 501 -23.75 -13.77 -6.55
N LEU A 502 -23.09 -14.11 -7.63
CA LEU A 502 -22.24 -15.29 -7.74
C LEU A 502 -20.77 -14.94 -7.45
N ASP A 503 -20.07 -15.81 -6.75
CA ASP A 503 -18.61 -15.90 -6.83
C ASP A 503 -18.20 -16.85 -7.98
N GLN A 504 -16.88 -17.00 -8.21
CA GLN A 504 -16.40 -17.82 -9.32
C GLN A 504 -16.82 -19.30 -9.19
N SER A 505 -16.84 -19.84 -7.98
CA SER A 505 -17.24 -21.23 -7.73
C SER A 505 -18.74 -21.43 -8.00
N ALA A 506 -19.56 -20.49 -7.50
CA ALA A 506 -21.00 -20.51 -7.74
C ALA A 506 -21.34 -20.33 -9.22
N TRP A 507 -20.61 -19.44 -9.94
CA TRP A 507 -20.72 -19.32 -11.39
C TRP A 507 -20.45 -20.65 -12.08
N GLN A 508 -19.34 -21.31 -11.78
CA GLN A 508 -19.00 -22.61 -12.39
C GLN A 508 -20.05 -23.67 -12.11
N ASN A 509 -20.64 -23.69 -10.91
CA ASN A 509 -21.70 -24.63 -10.58
C ASN A 509 -23.00 -24.32 -11.38
N ARG A 510 -23.40 -23.05 -11.50
CA ARG A 510 -24.54 -22.66 -12.33
C ARG A 510 -24.28 -22.94 -13.82
N LEU A 511 -23.03 -22.70 -14.29
CA LEU A 511 -22.61 -22.96 -15.67
C LEU A 511 -22.75 -24.44 -16.04
N LYS A 512 -22.38 -25.39 -15.15
CA LYS A 512 -22.59 -26.84 -15.38
C LYS A 512 -24.06 -27.15 -15.67
N GLY A 513 -24.98 -26.59 -14.90
CA GLY A 513 -26.41 -26.76 -15.14
C GLY A 513 -26.85 -26.15 -16.46
N LEU A 514 -26.46 -24.88 -16.71
CA LEU A 514 -26.83 -24.16 -17.92
C LEU A 514 -26.30 -24.82 -19.20
N LYS A 515 -25.12 -25.42 -19.17
CA LYS A 515 -24.56 -26.14 -20.33
C LYS A 515 -25.40 -27.35 -20.77
N VAL A 516 -26.28 -27.89 -19.95
CA VAL A 516 -27.17 -28.99 -20.34
C VAL A 516 -28.15 -28.54 -21.43
N ALA A 517 -28.69 -27.32 -21.30
CA ALA A 517 -29.70 -26.80 -22.22
C ALA A 517 -29.15 -25.70 -23.15
N PHE A 518 -28.17 -24.92 -22.75
CA PHE A 518 -27.75 -23.70 -23.42
C PHE A 518 -26.24 -23.67 -23.78
N ALA A 519 -25.60 -24.84 -24.00
CA ALA A 519 -24.15 -24.90 -24.26
C ALA A 519 -23.69 -24.02 -25.43
N ASP A 520 -24.41 -24.11 -26.56
CA ASP A 520 -24.07 -23.33 -27.78
C ASP A 520 -24.31 -21.82 -27.58
N ASP A 521 -25.35 -21.50 -26.84
CA ASP A 521 -25.70 -20.09 -26.55
C ASP A 521 -24.69 -19.40 -25.62
N LEU A 522 -24.00 -20.16 -24.77
CA LEU A 522 -23.02 -19.67 -23.82
C LEU A 522 -21.57 -19.73 -24.33
N ALA A 523 -21.33 -20.34 -25.51
CA ALA A 523 -19.98 -20.63 -26.00
C ALA A 523 -19.06 -19.37 -26.03
N ASN A 524 -19.61 -18.21 -26.40
CA ASN A 524 -18.86 -16.95 -26.49
C ASN A 524 -18.62 -16.29 -25.12
N GLU A 525 -19.18 -16.84 -24.05
CA GLU A 525 -19.04 -16.28 -22.69
C GLU A 525 -18.09 -17.10 -21.80
N LEU A 526 -17.55 -18.21 -22.37
CA LEU A 526 -16.60 -19.09 -21.68
C LEU A 526 -15.18 -18.55 -21.87
N VAL A 527 -14.66 -17.95 -20.83
CA VAL A 527 -13.42 -17.18 -20.88
C VAL A 527 -12.19 -18.03 -20.63
N THR A 528 -12.29 -18.98 -19.68
CA THR A 528 -11.17 -19.82 -19.29
C THR A 528 -11.25 -21.19 -19.98
N GLU A 529 -10.11 -21.85 -20.14
CA GLU A 529 -10.06 -23.23 -20.59
C GLU A 529 -10.79 -24.17 -19.62
N GLU A 530 -10.79 -23.84 -18.32
CA GLU A 530 -11.53 -24.55 -17.30
C GLU A 530 -13.04 -24.46 -17.56
N ASP A 531 -13.59 -23.25 -17.77
CA ASP A 531 -15.01 -23.05 -18.08
C ASP A 531 -15.40 -23.77 -19.36
N LYS A 532 -14.56 -23.74 -20.41
CA LYS A 532 -14.78 -24.47 -21.66
C LYS A 532 -14.82 -25.99 -21.44
N ALA A 533 -13.94 -26.50 -20.59
CA ALA A 533 -13.83 -27.95 -20.30
C ALA A 533 -14.92 -28.49 -19.36
N LEU A 534 -15.66 -27.61 -18.65
CA LEU A 534 -16.74 -28.04 -17.76
C LEU A 534 -17.82 -28.80 -18.55
N ALA A 535 -18.11 -30.04 -18.14
CA ALA A 535 -19.22 -30.82 -18.69
C ALA A 535 -20.56 -30.32 -18.12
N GLY A 536 -21.62 -30.46 -18.91
CA GLY A 536 -22.98 -30.25 -18.42
C GLY A 536 -23.35 -31.27 -17.33
N ASP A 537 -24.01 -30.80 -16.27
CA ASP A 537 -24.47 -31.61 -15.13
C ASP A 537 -26.01 -31.60 -15.06
N ALA A 538 -26.62 -32.72 -15.36
CA ALA A 538 -28.07 -32.90 -15.35
C ALA A 538 -28.68 -32.70 -13.94
N ALA A 539 -27.95 -32.97 -12.87
CA ALA A 539 -28.42 -32.74 -11.50
C ALA A 539 -28.47 -31.23 -11.20
N ALA A 540 -27.42 -30.49 -11.58
CA ALA A 540 -27.39 -29.04 -11.47
C ALA A 540 -28.47 -28.36 -12.34
N TRP A 541 -28.73 -28.88 -13.53
CA TRP A 541 -29.83 -28.39 -14.38
C TRP A 541 -31.21 -28.66 -13.74
N LYS A 542 -31.41 -29.85 -13.18
CA LYS A 542 -32.64 -30.19 -12.46
C LYS A 542 -32.87 -29.26 -11.26
N GLU A 543 -31.81 -28.90 -10.55
CA GLU A 543 -31.92 -27.96 -9.43
C GLU A 543 -32.43 -26.58 -9.89
N ILE A 544 -31.86 -26.04 -11.00
CA ILE A 544 -32.32 -24.77 -11.59
C ILE A 544 -33.80 -24.89 -11.99
N ARG A 545 -34.17 -25.96 -12.66
CA ARG A 545 -35.57 -26.18 -13.07
C ARG A 545 -36.51 -26.31 -11.89
N SER A 546 -36.17 -27.09 -10.88
CA SER A 546 -36.99 -27.23 -9.68
C SER A 546 -37.26 -25.89 -9.01
N LEU A 547 -36.24 -25.01 -8.92
CA LEU A 547 -36.40 -23.67 -8.37
C LEU A 547 -37.42 -22.83 -9.15
N LEU A 548 -37.48 -22.96 -10.48
CA LEU A 548 -38.44 -22.25 -11.34
C LEU A 548 -39.84 -22.89 -11.34
N GLU A 549 -39.95 -24.20 -11.11
CA GLU A 549 -41.17 -24.99 -11.16
C GLU A 549 -41.92 -25.04 -9.81
N GLU A 550 -41.21 -24.98 -8.67
CA GLU A 550 -41.78 -25.04 -7.33
C GLU A 550 -42.76 -23.91 -7.04
N GLU A 551 -42.47 -22.71 -7.53
CA GLU A 551 -43.31 -21.54 -7.41
C GLU A 551 -43.53 -20.92 -8.80
N PRO A 552 -44.70 -21.14 -9.45
CA PRO A 552 -44.98 -20.56 -10.77
C PRO A 552 -44.80 -19.04 -10.79
N GLY A 553 -44.13 -18.55 -11.82
CA GLY A 553 -43.81 -17.11 -11.92
C GLY A 553 -42.52 -16.70 -11.24
N THR A 554 -41.68 -17.67 -10.79
CA THR A 554 -40.32 -17.37 -10.31
C THR A 554 -39.40 -17.01 -11.47
N VAL A 555 -38.63 -15.95 -11.27
CA VAL A 555 -37.52 -15.52 -12.11
C VAL A 555 -36.23 -15.63 -11.31
N LEU A 556 -35.24 -16.31 -11.86
CA LEU A 556 -33.90 -16.37 -11.32
C LEU A 556 -32.99 -15.43 -12.10
N ILE A 557 -32.38 -14.48 -11.41
CA ILE A 557 -31.38 -13.58 -11.99
C ILE A 557 -30.02 -13.96 -11.44
N LEU A 558 -29.08 -14.31 -12.35
CA LEU A 558 -27.70 -14.56 -12.02
C LEU A 558 -26.91 -13.30 -12.32
N LEU A 559 -26.27 -12.73 -11.30
CA LEU A 559 -25.45 -11.54 -11.42
C LEU A 559 -24.00 -11.89 -11.09
N MET A 560 -23.12 -11.72 -12.08
CA MET A 560 -21.70 -11.90 -11.92
C MET A 560 -21.05 -10.53 -11.62
N PRO A 561 -20.46 -10.33 -10.44
CA PRO A 561 -19.66 -9.15 -10.16
C PRO A 561 -18.39 -9.07 -11.03
N ARG A 562 -17.68 -7.97 -10.94
CA ARG A 562 -16.34 -7.83 -11.55
C ARG A 562 -15.42 -8.97 -11.11
N GLY A 563 -14.67 -9.54 -12.04
CA GLY A 563 -13.74 -10.64 -11.77
C GLY A 563 -14.40 -12.00 -11.62
N VAL A 564 -15.67 -12.15 -12.04
CA VAL A 564 -16.41 -13.41 -12.00
C VAL A 564 -16.93 -13.76 -13.39
N GLY A 565 -16.77 -15.03 -13.78
CA GLY A 565 -17.29 -15.57 -15.03
C GLY A 565 -16.79 -14.79 -16.27
N PRO A 566 -17.68 -14.26 -17.12
CA PRO A 566 -17.28 -13.54 -18.33
C PRO A 566 -16.45 -12.27 -18.10
N THR A 567 -16.36 -11.77 -16.87
CA THR A 567 -15.55 -10.60 -16.50
C THR A 567 -14.34 -10.96 -15.64
N LEU A 568 -13.92 -12.23 -15.69
CA LEU A 568 -12.73 -12.70 -14.96
C LEU A 568 -11.48 -11.95 -15.44
N TRP A 569 -10.60 -11.60 -14.47
CA TRP A 569 -9.31 -10.95 -14.66
C TRP A 569 -8.18 -11.72 -13.99
#